data_6c6680ddda74fe0a7518a015b1e11a96
#
_entry.id   6c6680ddda74fe0a7518a015b1e11a96
#
_cell.length_a   1.000
_cell.length_b   1.000
_cell.length_c   1.000
_cell.angle_alpha   90.00
_cell.angle_beta   90.00
_cell.angle_gamma   90.00
#
_symmetry.space_group_name_H-M   'P 1'
#
loop_
_entity.id
_entity.type
_entity.pdbx_description
1 polymer ?
#
loop_
_entity_poly.entity_id
_entity_poly.type
_entity_poly.pdbx_seq_one_letter_code
_entity_poly.pdbx_strand_id
1 'polypeptide(L)'
;MVKRLKSVSPRKIEPIYFDIRLDQNTIRIPAAGHTIKYGHAQGTVILCLNESTRVSDIKLHLEGRYYINWDATFPSDSHRHCKAFWKELPFHHDVWSFLRVSVGSSATMLEPGNYEFPFQMCLPGRLPESMRGIDDCYIRYFLRAQIYGRKGESAATSREVTVRKVYNMPLRTAPSSVENDWPDKIMYQVSIPTSTVPYGGNIRVTYRFIPLLKSLKLKRIKSEIIETHTVSKPSYASRSREVLTDEFDPPTWEEMDISTDDRCWYQCARTLHLPKSTRQCLQSVATTVLQVRHSIHYLITLLNPDGHLSSVRVSLPIVLIFDSSATASLQRLSDTAAGDEGENALPHYRDHVHDAKLVEICPGDPSTHVGPSSSDKPPDYTFSHDASEIPSYWDIT
;
A
#
# COMPACT_ATOMS: atom_id res chain seq x y z
N MET A 1 35.27 56.03 -10.80
CA MET A 1 35.70 54.63 -10.57
C MET A 1 34.70 53.94 -9.64
N VAL A 2 33.68 53.27 -10.19
CA VAL A 2 32.63 52.62 -9.38
C VAL A 2 33.10 51.19 -9.12
N LYS A 3 33.42 50.88 -7.87
CA LYS A 3 33.75 49.51 -7.42
C LYS A 3 32.49 48.63 -7.57
N ARG A 4 32.49 47.72 -8.55
CA ARG A 4 31.53 46.61 -8.61
C ARG A 4 31.68 45.76 -7.35
N LEU A 5 30.68 45.82 -6.48
CA LEU A 5 30.51 44.86 -5.41
C LEU A 5 30.31 43.47 -6.05
N LYS A 6 31.25 42.57 -5.80
CA LYS A 6 31.11 41.15 -6.14
C LYS A 6 29.89 40.64 -5.44
N SER A 7 28.91 40.20 -6.20
CA SER A 7 27.76 39.46 -5.65
C SER A 7 28.29 38.18 -4.99
N VAL A 8 28.31 38.13 -3.67
CA VAL A 8 28.56 36.89 -2.97
C VAL A 8 27.35 35.99 -3.21
N SER A 9 27.56 34.91 -3.93
CA SER A 9 26.54 33.85 -4.10
C SER A 9 26.10 33.40 -2.72
N PRO A 10 24.79 33.15 -2.51
CA PRO A 10 24.29 32.71 -1.20
C PRO A 10 24.96 31.39 -0.84
N ARG A 11 25.57 31.33 0.36
CA ARG A 11 26.04 30.04 0.88
C ARG A 11 24.86 29.10 0.99
N LYS A 12 24.94 27.99 0.28
CA LYS A 12 24.02 26.87 0.42
C LYS A 12 24.23 26.26 1.81
N ILE A 13 23.13 25.96 2.52
CA ILE A 13 23.23 25.24 3.80
C ILE A 13 23.62 23.80 3.45
N GLU A 14 24.74 23.33 4.00
CA GLU A 14 25.24 21.97 3.79
C GLU A 14 25.26 21.26 5.15
N PRO A 15 24.16 20.61 5.58
CA PRO A 15 24.13 19.87 6.81
C PRO A 15 25.02 18.61 6.68
N ILE A 16 25.64 18.20 7.80
CA ILE A 16 26.37 16.91 7.88
C ILE A 16 25.40 15.76 7.63
N TYR A 17 24.20 15.85 8.22
CA TYR A 17 23.15 14.85 8.09
C TYR A 17 21.80 15.53 8.07
N PHE A 18 20.93 15.11 7.14
CA PHE A 18 19.57 15.59 7.05
C PHE A 18 18.69 14.47 6.51
N ASP A 19 17.79 13.92 7.35
CA ASP A 19 17.00 12.76 7.00
C ASP A 19 15.62 12.77 7.70
N ILE A 20 14.73 11.89 7.21
CA ILE A 20 13.39 11.67 7.75
C ILE A 20 13.31 10.23 8.27
N ARG A 21 13.10 10.04 9.55
CA ARG A 21 12.84 8.73 10.15
C ARG A 21 11.37 8.57 10.44
N LEU A 22 10.82 7.44 10.03
CA LEU A 22 9.45 7.03 10.33
C LEU A 22 9.48 5.87 11.31
N ASP A 23 8.57 5.86 12.27
CA ASP A 23 8.40 4.74 13.20
C ASP A 23 7.92 3.48 12.47
N GLN A 24 7.16 3.66 11.39
CA GLN A 24 6.70 2.60 10.50
C GLN A 24 6.85 3.02 9.04
N ASN A 25 7.49 2.19 8.22
CA ASN A 25 7.65 2.44 6.78
C ASN A 25 6.34 2.37 5.98
N THR A 26 5.30 1.76 6.56
CA THR A 26 3.97 1.65 5.94
C THR A 26 2.94 2.39 6.78
N ILE A 27 2.32 3.39 6.18
CA ILE A 27 1.22 4.15 6.79
C ILE A 27 -0.07 3.39 6.51
N ARG A 28 -0.78 3.00 7.58
CA ARG A 28 -2.06 2.33 7.48
C ARG A 28 -3.20 3.33 7.59
N ILE A 29 -4.08 3.36 6.58
CA ILE A 29 -5.28 4.21 6.55
C ILE A 29 -6.54 3.34 6.50
N PRO A 30 -7.65 3.77 7.13
CA PRO A 30 -8.90 3.02 7.09
C PRO A 30 -9.50 3.03 5.69
N ALA A 31 -10.05 1.90 5.24
CA ALA A 31 -10.86 1.82 4.02
C ALA A 31 -12.24 2.45 4.23
N ALA A 32 -12.99 2.64 3.13
CA ALA A 32 -14.37 3.10 3.20
C ALA A 32 -15.24 2.15 4.05
N GLY A 33 -16.15 2.71 4.84
CA GLY A 33 -17.02 1.96 5.76
C GLY A 33 -16.38 1.64 7.12
N HIS A 34 -15.11 2.01 7.34
CA HIS A 34 -14.47 1.87 8.65
C HIS A 34 -14.97 2.98 9.60
N THR A 35 -15.14 2.64 10.89
CA THR A 35 -15.54 3.61 11.93
C THR A 35 -14.49 4.70 12.15
N ILE A 36 -13.21 4.31 12.10
CA ILE A 36 -12.06 5.24 12.15
C ILE A 36 -11.92 5.91 10.78
N LYS A 37 -11.81 7.24 10.76
CA LYS A 37 -11.74 8.03 9.52
C LYS A 37 -10.32 8.39 9.07
N TYR A 38 -9.34 8.23 9.94
CA TYR A 38 -7.94 8.66 9.73
C TYR A 38 -6.97 7.54 10.10
N GLY A 39 -5.92 7.40 9.33
CA GLY A 39 -4.71 6.68 9.70
C GLY A 39 -3.70 7.65 10.33
N HIS A 40 -2.84 7.13 11.18
CA HIS A 40 -1.82 7.90 11.87
C HIS A 40 -0.43 7.44 11.43
N ALA A 41 0.49 8.41 11.32
CA ALA A 41 1.90 8.14 11.13
C ALA A 41 2.71 9.10 12.00
N GLN A 42 3.83 8.61 12.52
CA GLN A 42 4.74 9.34 13.39
C GLN A 42 6.16 9.17 12.90
N GLY A 43 7.01 10.13 13.26
CA GLY A 43 8.41 10.09 12.89
C GLY A 43 9.14 11.33 13.34
N THR A 44 10.39 11.46 12.92
CA THR A 44 11.28 12.55 13.29
C THR A 44 12.08 13.01 12.07
N VAL A 45 12.17 14.31 11.88
CA VAL A 45 13.14 14.92 10.95
C VAL A 45 14.41 15.21 11.73
N ILE A 46 15.55 14.69 11.26
CA ILE A 46 16.86 14.80 11.91
C ILE A 46 17.73 15.73 11.10
N LEU A 47 18.37 16.66 11.79
CA LEU A 47 19.29 17.64 11.22
C LEU A 47 20.56 17.72 12.06
N CYS A 48 21.74 17.52 11.46
CA CYS A 48 23.03 17.69 12.11
C CYS A 48 23.81 18.81 11.40
N LEU A 49 24.22 19.82 12.17
CA LEU A 49 24.96 20.98 11.69
C LEU A 49 26.38 21.01 12.29
N ASN A 50 27.37 21.36 11.46
CA ASN A 50 28.75 21.55 11.89
C ASN A 50 29.11 23.02 12.14
N GLU A 51 28.28 23.95 11.67
CA GLU A 51 28.51 25.39 11.85
C GLU A 51 27.20 26.12 12.15
N SER A 52 27.30 27.26 12.85
CA SER A 52 26.14 28.10 13.14
C SER A 52 25.47 28.54 11.87
N THR A 53 24.20 28.17 11.71
CA THR A 53 23.44 28.30 10.48
C THR A 53 22.17 29.10 10.68
N ARG A 54 21.94 30.14 9.85
CA ARG A 54 20.73 30.96 9.90
C ARG A 54 19.62 30.31 9.08
N VAL A 55 18.57 29.85 9.74
CA VAL A 55 17.43 29.12 9.17
C VAL A 55 16.16 29.94 9.37
N SER A 56 15.40 30.17 8.28
CA SER A 56 14.10 30.85 8.36
C SER A 56 12.97 29.89 8.69
N ASP A 57 13.01 28.64 8.21
CA ASP A 57 12.06 27.60 8.54
C ASP A 57 12.61 26.21 8.18
N ILE A 58 12.07 25.19 8.84
CA ILE A 58 12.23 23.79 8.48
C ILE A 58 10.83 23.25 8.25
N LYS A 59 10.56 22.77 7.05
CA LYS A 59 9.24 22.24 6.66
C LYS A 59 9.31 20.79 6.29
N LEU A 60 8.26 20.08 6.67
CA LEU A 60 7.98 18.72 6.17
C LEU A 60 6.75 18.76 5.29
N HIS A 61 6.84 18.23 4.10
CA HIS A 61 5.76 18.09 3.14
C HIS A 61 5.41 16.62 2.98
N LEU A 62 4.12 16.29 2.99
CA LEU A 62 3.61 15.02 2.51
C LEU A 62 2.93 15.26 1.18
N GLU A 63 3.40 14.60 0.14
CA GLU A 63 2.87 14.73 -1.22
C GLU A 63 2.39 13.38 -1.73
N GLY A 64 1.14 13.33 -2.23
CA GLY A 64 0.58 12.19 -2.94
C GLY A 64 0.40 12.52 -4.41
N ARG A 65 0.90 11.66 -5.31
CA ARG A 65 0.90 11.90 -6.75
C ARG A 65 0.52 10.66 -7.53
N TYR A 66 -0.29 10.86 -8.60
CA TYR A 66 -0.44 9.91 -9.68
C TYR A 66 0.66 10.14 -10.69
N TYR A 67 1.28 9.07 -11.13
CA TYR A 67 2.16 9.04 -12.29
C TYR A 67 1.46 8.23 -13.37
N ILE A 68 1.24 8.86 -14.51
CA ILE A 68 0.54 8.27 -15.64
C ILE A 68 1.44 8.42 -16.86
N ASN A 69 1.95 7.28 -17.33
CA ASN A 69 2.69 7.18 -18.59
C ASN A 69 1.89 6.21 -19.46
N TRP A 70 1.12 6.78 -20.39
CA TRP A 70 0.25 5.98 -21.25
C TRP A 70 0.75 6.11 -22.69
N ASP A 71 1.35 5.05 -23.20
CA ASP A 71 1.81 5.01 -24.57
C ASP A 71 0.64 4.69 -25.53
N ALA A 72 0.56 5.43 -26.63
CA ALA A 72 -0.45 5.24 -27.67
C ALA A 72 -0.26 3.95 -28.50
N THR A 73 0.83 3.22 -28.26
CA THR A 73 1.16 2.01 -29.02
C THR A 73 0.34 0.79 -28.62
N PHE A 74 -0.54 0.87 -27.63
CA PHE A 74 -1.45 -0.23 -27.32
C PHE A 74 -2.56 -0.29 -28.36
N PRO A 75 -2.69 -1.41 -29.09
CA PRO A 75 -3.80 -1.61 -29.99
C PRO A 75 -5.08 -1.67 -29.16
N SER A 76 -5.80 -0.56 -29.06
CA SER A 76 -7.20 -0.62 -28.70
C SER A 76 -7.95 -1.01 -29.96
N ASP A 77 -8.84 -2.00 -29.89
CA ASP A 77 -9.77 -2.38 -30.95
C ASP A 77 -10.72 -1.23 -31.37
N SER A 78 -10.59 -0.07 -30.80
CA SER A 78 -11.31 1.13 -31.17
C SER A 78 -10.36 2.10 -31.88
N HIS A 79 -10.68 2.45 -33.12
CA HIS A 79 -10.00 3.35 -34.06
C HIS A 79 -9.73 4.79 -33.56
N ARG A 80 -9.55 5.00 -32.27
CA ARG A 80 -9.14 6.28 -31.70
C ARG A 80 -7.67 6.20 -31.32
N HIS A 81 -6.82 6.87 -32.10
CA HIS A 81 -5.42 7.09 -31.74
C HIS A 81 -5.35 7.88 -30.42
N CYS A 82 -5.21 7.19 -29.28
CA CYS A 82 -4.81 7.84 -28.05
C CYS A 82 -3.36 8.28 -28.22
N LYS A 83 -3.12 9.59 -28.14
CA LYS A 83 -1.74 10.13 -28.11
C LYS A 83 -1.07 9.66 -26.80
N ALA A 84 0.17 9.18 -26.92
CA ALA A 84 1.01 8.94 -25.74
C ALA A 84 1.02 10.19 -24.85
N PHE A 85 0.82 10.00 -23.57
CA PHE A 85 0.96 11.09 -22.60
C PHE A 85 1.64 10.59 -21.33
N TRP A 86 2.52 11.43 -20.83
CA TRP A 86 3.10 11.29 -19.52
C TRP A 86 2.65 12.46 -18.66
N LYS A 87 2.15 12.16 -17.47
CA LYS A 87 1.70 13.20 -16.55
C LYS A 87 1.85 12.80 -15.10
N GLU A 88 2.27 13.75 -14.32
CA GLU A 88 2.29 13.72 -12.88
C GLU A 88 1.15 14.61 -12.36
N LEU A 89 0.24 14.03 -11.58
CA LEU A 89 -0.94 14.71 -11.05
C LEU A 89 -0.92 14.66 -9.53
N PRO A 90 -0.68 15.79 -8.84
CA PRO A 90 -0.77 15.84 -7.40
C PRO A 90 -2.25 15.70 -6.97
N PHE A 91 -2.50 14.97 -5.89
CA PHE A 91 -3.84 14.81 -5.31
C PHE A 91 -3.87 15.08 -3.81
N HIS A 92 -2.71 15.14 -3.15
CA HIS A 92 -2.60 15.40 -1.73
C HIS A 92 -1.33 16.19 -1.44
N HIS A 93 -1.43 17.18 -0.56
CA HIS A 93 -0.31 17.98 -0.11
C HIS A 93 -0.61 18.55 1.27
N ASP A 94 0.15 18.12 2.27
CA ASP A 94 0.15 18.67 3.63
C ASP A 94 1.52 19.21 3.98
N VAL A 95 1.57 20.23 4.83
CA VAL A 95 2.81 20.93 5.23
C VAL A 95 2.82 21.15 6.73
N TRP A 96 3.94 20.80 7.35
CA TRP A 96 4.25 21.10 8.75
C TRP A 96 5.48 22.00 8.82
N SER A 97 5.42 23.02 9.66
CA SER A 97 6.54 23.93 9.96
C SER A 97 7.00 23.68 11.39
N PHE A 98 8.29 23.47 11.57
CA PHE A 98 8.88 23.15 12.87
C PHE A 98 9.42 24.38 13.61
N LEU A 99 9.85 25.42 12.89
CA LEU A 99 10.38 26.62 13.52
C LEU A 99 9.29 27.69 13.61
N ARG A 100 8.95 28.07 14.86
CA ARG A 100 8.12 29.23 15.12
C ARG A 100 9.04 30.45 15.15
N VAL A 101 9.07 31.20 14.07
CA VAL A 101 9.82 32.48 14.04
C VAL A 101 9.07 33.49 14.88
N SER A 102 9.76 34.09 15.86
CA SER A 102 9.19 35.14 16.71
C SER A 102 8.75 36.34 15.87
N VAL A 103 7.67 36.99 16.29
CA VAL A 103 7.16 38.19 15.60
C VAL A 103 8.28 39.22 15.51
N GLY A 104 8.66 39.61 14.26
CA GLY A 104 9.75 40.57 14.01
C GLY A 104 11.10 39.96 13.63
N SER A 105 11.31 38.64 13.77
CA SER A 105 12.52 37.95 13.32
C SER A 105 12.28 37.23 12.02
N SER A 106 13.16 37.37 11.05
CA SER A 106 13.03 36.66 9.72
C SER A 106 13.77 35.33 9.68
N ALA A 107 14.52 34.95 10.72
CA ALA A 107 15.29 33.72 10.79
C ALA A 107 15.80 33.42 12.20
N THR A 108 15.98 32.17 12.54
CA THR A 108 16.58 31.67 13.77
C THR A 108 18.03 31.24 13.51
N MET A 109 18.94 31.49 14.43
CA MET A 109 20.30 30.95 14.38
C MET A 109 20.28 29.58 15.06
N LEU A 110 20.65 28.53 14.33
CA LEU A 110 20.90 27.21 14.86
C LEU A 110 22.40 27.01 15.03
N GLU A 111 22.83 26.70 16.23
CA GLU A 111 24.23 26.45 16.57
C GLU A 111 24.66 25.06 16.05
N PRO A 112 25.97 24.76 15.97
CA PRO A 112 26.44 23.43 15.63
C PRO A 112 25.87 22.39 16.61
N GLY A 113 25.31 21.30 16.09
CA GLY A 113 24.69 20.27 16.92
C GLY A 113 23.70 19.41 16.18
N ASN A 114 23.06 18.51 16.92
CA ASN A 114 22.05 17.59 16.43
C ASN A 114 20.67 18.08 16.87
N TYR A 115 19.74 18.10 15.91
CA TYR A 115 18.38 18.57 16.11
C TYR A 115 17.40 17.49 15.68
N GLU A 116 16.37 17.26 16.49
CA GLU A 116 15.28 16.35 16.22
C GLU A 116 13.95 17.11 16.21
N PHE A 117 13.18 16.94 15.14
CA PHE A 117 11.88 17.56 14.96
C PHE A 117 10.84 16.45 14.85
N PRO A 118 10.20 16.04 15.98
CA PRO A 118 9.16 15.02 15.95
C PRO A 118 7.93 15.54 15.23
N PHE A 119 7.25 14.64 14.50
CA PHE A 119 6.00 14.96 13.83
C PHE A 119 4.99 13.81 13.96
N GLN A 120 3.73 14.20 13.94
CA GLN A 120 2.59 13.30 13.83
C GLN A 120 1.67 13.80 12.73
N MET A 121 1.23 12.89 11.87
CA MET A 121 0.32 13.20 10.77
C MET A 121 -0.91 12.31 10.80
N CYS A 122 -2.04 12.86 10.34
CA CYS A 122 -3.32 12.16 10.21
C CYS A 122 -3.71 12.11 8.74
N LEU A 123 -3.75 10.93 8.14
CA LEU A 123 -4.11 10.73 6.74
C LEU A 123 -5.57 10.28 6.63
N PRO A 124 -6.41 11.00 5.88
CA PRO A 124 -7.80 10.60 5.71
C PRO A 124 -7.93 9.30 4.91
N GLY A 125 -8.83 8.42 5.34
CA GLY A 125 -9.08 7.12 4.71
C GLY A 125 -9.58 7.19 3.26
N ARG A 126 -10.02 8.37 2.78
CA ARG A 126 -10.37 8.59 1.37
C ARG A 126 -9.17 8.59 0.42
N LEU A 127 -7.96 8.76 0.93
CA LEU A 127 -6.75 8.73 0.10
C LEU A 127 -6.58 7.35 -0.54
N PRO A 128 -6.06 7.28 -1.77
CA PRO A 128 -5.77 5.99 -2.41
C PRO A 128 -4.61 5.27 -1.75
N GLU A 129 -4.54 3.96 -1.91
CA GLU A 129 -3.34 3.19 -1.56
C GLU A 129 -2.19 3.47 -2.51
N SER A 130 -0.96 3.30 -2.02
CA SER A 130 0.20 3.23 -2.90
C SER A 130 0.07 2.06 -3.86
N MET A 131 0.30 2.31 -5.14
CA MET A 131 0.27 1.31 -6.19
C MET A 131 1.60 1.34 -6.95
N ARG A 132 2.23 0.18 -7.08
CA ARG A 132 3.45 -0.03 -7.86
C ARG A 132 3.40 -1.39 -8.54
N GLY A 133 4.08 -1.55 -9.65
CA GLY A 133 4.23 -2.86 -10.31
C GLY A 133 4.12 -2.79 -11.83
N ILE A 134 3.59 -1.70 -12.37
CA ILE A 134 3.56 -1.44 -13.81
C ILE A 134 4.25 -0.11 -14.05
N ASP A 135 5.13 -0.05 -15.03
CA ASP A 135 5.95 1.12 -15.33
C ASP A 135 5.14 2.31 -15.87
N ASP A 136 3.88 2.08 -16.25
CA ASP A 136 3.05 3.07 -16.92
C ASP A 136 2.22 3.94 -15.97
N CYS A 137 1.78 3.36 -14.83
CA CYS A 137 0.90 4.06 -13.89
C CYS A 137 1.19 3.66 -12.47
N TYR A 138 1.39 4.64 -11.58
CA TYR A 138 1.54 4.39 -10.15
C TYR A 138 0.98 5.50 -9.29
N ILE A 139 0.74 5.17 -8.03
CA ILE A 139 0.32 6.08 -6.96
C ILE A 139 1.43 6.06 -5.92
N ARG A 140 2.09 7.20 -5.73
CA ARG A 140 3.21 7.33 -4.79
C ARG A 140 2.98 8.44 -3.80
N TYR A 141 3.58 8.27 -2.63
CA TYR A 141 3.64 9.26 -1.58
C TYR A 141 5.08 9.54 -1.21
N PHE A 142 5.39 10.83 -1.00
CA PHE A 142 6.71 11.28 -0.60
C PHE A 142 6.60 12.17 0.63
N LEU A 143 7.45 11.94 1.60
CA LEU A 143 7.81 12.91 2.61
C LEU A 143 9.03 13.67 2.13
N ARG A 144 8.96 14.98 2.15
CA ARG A 144 10.07 15.86 1.77
C ARG A 144 10.32 16.87 2.86
N ALA A 145 11.46 16.77 3.54
CA ALA A 145 11.92 17.79 4.50
C ALA A 145 12.78 18.80 3.77
N GLN A 146 12.57 20.10 4.10
CA GLN A 146 13.24 21.22 3.46
C GLN A 146 13.69 22.23 4.50
N ILE A 147 14.93 22.70 4.35
CA ILE A 147 15.49 23.79 5.14
C ILE A 147 15.43 25.06 4.32
N TYR A 148 14.83 26.11 4.87
CA TYR A 148 14.73 27.41 4.24
C TYR A 148 15.71 28.38 4.89
N GLY A 149 16.62 28.88 4.09
CA GLY A 149 17.49 30.01 4.44
C GLY A 149 16.89 31.35 4.04
N ARG A 150 17.65 32.44 4.21
CA ARG A 150 17.20 33.81 3.92
C ARG A 150 16.74 34.04 2.46
N LYS A 151 17.20 33.22 1.51
CA LYS A 151 16.92 33.36 0.07
C LYS A 151 16.08 32.22 -0.52
N GLY A 152 15.41 31.43 0.31
CA GLY A 152 14.58 30.30 -0.11
C GLY A 152 15.13 28.96 0.33
N GLU A 153 14.77 27.88 -0.38
CA GLU A 153 15.22 26.51 -0.09
C GLU A 153 16.75 26.41 -0.18
N SER A 154 17.37 25.86 0.86
CA SER A 154 18.81 25.70 0.96
C SER A 154 19.27 24.25 0.97
N ALA A 155 18.48 23.34 1.57
CA ALA A 155 18.72 21.92 1.59
C ALA A 155 17.37 21.15 1.61
N ALA A 156 17.35 19.96 1.07
CA ALA A 156 16.19 19.10 1.08
C ALA A 156 16.59 17.63 1.14
N THR A 157 15.77 16.83 1.81
CA THR A 157 15.80 15.37 1.75
C THR A 157 14.40 14.85 1.44
N SER A 158 14.31 13.68 0.82
CA SER A 158 13.01 13.10 0.43
C SER A 158 13.02 11.60 0.66
N ARG A 159 11.91 11.10 1.20
CA ARG A 159 11.69 9.68 1.45
C ARG A 159 10.35 9.25 0.85
N GLU A 160 10.35 8.20 0.07
CA GLU A 160 9.10 7.59 -0.39
C GLU A 160 8.48 6.75 0.72
N VAL A 161 7.16 6.86 0.88
CA VAL A 161 6.39 6.14 1.91
C VAL A 161 5.31 5.30 1.26
N THR A 162 5.02 4.16 1.86
CA THR A 162 3.96 3.26 1.40
C THR A 162 2.69 3.51 2.21
N VAL A 163 1.58 3.75 1.53
CA VAL A 163 0.25 3.88 2.14
C VAL A 163 -0.56 2.62 1.81
N ARG A 164 -1.16 1.98 2.82
CA ARG A 164 -2.00 0.78 2.69
C ARG A 164 -3.34 0.99 3.38
N LYS A 165 -4.41 0.46 2.78
CA LYS A 165 -5.74 0.46 3.40
C LYS A 165 -5.92 -0.71 4.33
N VAL A 166 -6.59 -0.45 5.45
CA VAL A 166 -7.07 -1.48 6.37
C VAL A 166 -8.56 -1.65 6.15
N TYR A 167 -8.96 -2.84 5.77
CA TYR A 167 -10.34 -3.19 5.50
C TYR A 167 -11.00 -3.81 6.72
N ASN A 168 -12.26 -3.45 6.99
CA ASN A 168 -13.04 -4.09 8.05
C ASN A 168 -13.50 -5.49 7.58
N MET A 169 -13.24 -6.51 8.37
CA MET A 169 -13.49 -7.93 8.02
C MET A 169 -14.93 -8.27 7.60
N PRO A 170 -16.01 -7.67 8.17
CA PRO A 170 -17.38 -7.99 7.77
C PRO A 170 -17.73 -7.68 6.31
N LEU A 171 -17.02 -6.73 5.67
CA LEU A 171 -17.24 -6.38 4.25
C LEU A 171 -16.73 -7.44 3.25
N ARG A 172 -16.05 -8.48 3.74
CA ARG A 172 -15.36 -9.49 2.91
C ARG A 172 -16.19 -10.72 2.58
N THR A 173 -17.31 -10.93 3.25
CA THR A 173 -17.99 -12.24 3.29
C THR A 173 -19.16 -12.38 2.34
N ALA A 174 -19.44 -11.40 1.50
CA ALA A 174 -20.52 -11.55 0.53
C ALA A 174 -20.12 -12.55 -0.57
N PRO A 175 -20.79 -13.71 -0.68
CA PRO A 175 -20.59 -14.61 -1.80
C PRO A 175 -20.98 -13.92 -3.10
N SER A 176 -20.29 -14.26 -4.18
CA SER A 176 -20.62 -13.77 -5.50
C SER A 176 -20.97 -14.97 -6.38
N SER A 177 -22.12 -14.92 -6.99
CA SER A 177 -22.60 -16.00 -7.86
C SER A 177 -23.36 -15.46 -9.06
N VAL A 178 -23.29 -16.18 -10.17
CA VAL A 178 -24.13 -16.03 -11.34
C VAL A 178 -24.84 -17.35 -11.54
N GLU A 179 -26.16 -17.32 -11.55
CA GLU A 179 -27.03 -18.43 -11.91
C GLU A 179 -27.81 -18.02 -13.15
N ASN A 180 -27.87 -18.88 -14.14
CA ASN A 180 -28.62 -18.66 -15.37
C ASN A 180 -28.98 -19.99 -16.00
N ASP A 181 -29.87 -19.96 -17.01
CA ASP A 181 -30.26 -21.12 -17.76
C ASP A 181 -30.07 -20.89 -19.27
N TRP A 182 -29.71 -21.96 -19.94
CA TRP A 182 -29.85 -22.07 -21.39
C TRP A 182 -31.05 -22.97 -21.64
N PRO A 183 -32.18 -22.42 -22.10
CA PRO A 183 -33.44 -23.17 -22.23
C PRO A 183 -33.21 -24.48 -22.99
N ASP A 184 -33.81 -25.55 -22.50
CA ASP A 184 -33.78 -26.92 -23.07
C ASP A 184 -32.36 -27.52 -23.14
N LYS A 185 -31.34 -26.91 -22.57
CA LYS A 185 -29.97 -27.38 -22.64
C LYS A 185 -29.35 -27.61 -21.25
N ILE A 186 -29.19 -26.57 -20.47
CA ILE A 186 -28.50 -26.64 -19.18
C ILE A 186 -28.84 -25.46 -18.27
N MET A 187 -29.10 -25.73 -17.00
CA MET A 187 -28.99 -24.69 -15.94
C MET A 187 -27.59 -24.73 -15.36
N TYR A 188 -27.04 -23.55 -15.04
CA TYR A 188 -25.70 -23.46 -14.49
C TYR A 188 -25.59 -22.37 -13.46
N GLN A 189 -24.74 -22.61 -12.46
CA GLN A 189 -24.35 -21.63 -11.46
C GLN A 189 -22.83 -21.65 -11.30
N VAL A 190 -22.22 -20.48 -11.32
CA VAL A 190 -20.81 -20.30 -10.97
C VAL A 190 -20.72 -19.38 -9.78
N SER A 191 -20.03 -19.79 -8.73
CA SER A 191 -19.96 -19.05 -7.47
C SER A 191 -18.55 -19.05 -6.89
N ILE A 192 -18.24 -17.97 -6.17
CA ILE A 192 -17.05 -17.81 -5.33
C ILE A 192 -17.48 -17.40 -3.92
N PRO A 193 -16.79 -17.85 -2.86
CA PRO A 193 -17.19 -17.60 -1.47
C PRO A 193 -17.20 -16.12 -1.12
N THR A 194 -16.34 -15.33 -1.75
CA THR A 194 -16.26 -13.89 -1.54
C THR A 194 -15.77 -13.18 -2.80
N SER A 195 -16.37 -12.02 -3.10
CA SER A 195 -15.90 -11.15 -4.18
C SER A 195 -14.63 -10.37 -3.82
N THR A 196 -14.28 -10.28 -2.53
CA THR A 196 -13.07 -9.62 -2.06
C THR A 196 -12.02 -10.67 -1.73
N VAL A 197 -10.91 -10.64 -2.44
CA VAL A 197 -9.86 -11.66 -2.37
C VAL A 197 -8.56 -11.03 -1.89
N PRO A 198 -7.86 -11.65 -0.93
CA PRO A 198 -6.53 -11.21 -0.54
C PRO A 198 -5.56 -11.29 -1.73
N TYR A 199 -4.71 -10.27 -1.87
CA TYR A 199 -3.68 -10.23 -2.89
C TYR A 199 -2.72 -11.44 -2.79
N GLY A 200 -2.48 -12.12 -3.92
CA GLY A 200 -1.68 -13.35 -3.95
C GLY A 200 -2.32 -14.56 -3.26
N GLY A 201 -3.60 -14.48 -2.92
CA GLY A 201 -4.38 -15.56 -2.33
C GLY A 201 -4.97 -16.53 -3.33
N ASN A 202 -5.88 -17.37 -2.86
CA ASN A 202 -6.55 -18.39 -3.66
C ASN A 202 -8.03 -18.08 -3.78
N ILE A 203 -8.62 -18.43 -4.93
CA ILE A 203 -10.05 -18.30 -5.20
C ILE A 203 -10.60 -19.70 -5.44
N ARG A 204 -11.45 -20.18 -4.52
CA ARG A 204 -12.20 -21.42 -4.74
C ARG A 204 -13.44 -21.11 -5.55
N VAL A 205 -13.52 -21.65 -6.76
CA VAL A 205 -14.68 -21.52 -7.64
C VAL A 205 -15.48 -22.81 -7.56
N THR A 206 -16.81 -22.69 -7.38
CA THR A 206 -17.75 -23.79 -7.40
C THR A 206 -18.63 -23.67 -8.64
N TYR A 207 -18.67 -24.72 -9.41
CA TYR A 207 -19.51 -24.85 -10.60
C TYR A 207 -20.64 -25.85 -10.29
N ARG A 208 -21.86 -25.45 -10.58
CA ARG A 208 -23.06 -26.28 -10.41
C ARG A 208 -23.83 -26.34 -11.72
N PHE A 209 -24.35 -27.51 -12.04
CA PHE A 209 -25.03 -27.77 -13.31
C PHE A 209 -26.24 -28.65 -13.12
N ILE A 210 -27.28 -28.39 -13.95
CA ILE A 210 -28.40 -29.32 -14.17
C ILE A 210 -28.53 -29.50 -15.69
N PRO A 211 -28.11 -30.63 -16.27
CA PRO A 211 -28.31 -30.90 -17.69
C PRO A 211 -29.82 -31.10 -17.99
N LEU A 212 -30.37 -30.30 -18.87
CA LEU A 212 -31.77 -30.42 -19.35
C LEU A 212 -31.85 -31.25 -20.64
N LEU A 213 -30.76 -31.22 -21.43
CA LEU A 213 -30.64 -31.99 -22.64
C LEU A 213 -30.04 -33.36 -22.35
N LYS A 214 -30.73 -34.43 -22.76
CA LYS A 214 -30.23 -35.81 -22.62
C LYS A 214 -28.93 -36.00 -23.39
N SER A 215 -27.97 -36.70 -22.79
CA SER A 215 -26.62 -36.97 -23.36
C SER A 215 -25.76 -35.74 -23.59
N LEU A 216 -26.10 -34.57 -23.05
CA LEU A 216 -25.21 -33.42 -22.99
C LEU A 216 -24.00 -33.74 -22.08
N LYS A 217 -22.79 -33.36 -22.51
CA LYS A 217 -21.56 -33.56 -21.74
C LYS A 217 -20.85 -32.23 -21.53
N LEU A 218 -20.22 -32.08 -20.37
CA LEU A 218 -19.22 -31.03 -20.17
C LEU A 218 -17.92 -31.45 -20.85
N LYS A 219 -17.34 -30.56 -21.66
CA LYS A 219 -16.12 -30.87 -22.38
C LYS A 219 -14.92 -30.23 -21.70
N ARG A 220 -15.06 -28.94 -21.32
CA ARG A 220 -13.95 -28.14 -20.82
C ARG A 220 -14.44 -26.92 -20.08
N ILE A 221 -13.75 -26.53 -19.04
CA ILE A 221 -13.96 -25.25 -18.34
C ILE A 221 -12.65 -24.48 -18.37
N LYS A 222 -12.70 -23.26 -18.91
CA LYS A 222 -11.60 -22.31 -18.90
C LYS A 222 -11.96 -21.12 -18.02
N SER A 223 -11.05 -20.73 -17.14
CA SER A 223 -11.17 -19.58 -16.25
C SER A 223 -10.06 -18.58 -16.53
N GLU A 224 -10.39 -17.33 -16.80
CA GLU A 224 -9.44 -16.26 -17.10
C GLU A 224 -9.64 -15.11 -16.12
N ILE A 225 -8.58 -14.67 -15.43
CA ILE A 225 -8.61 -13.46 -14.63
C ILE A 225 -8.11 -12.31 -15.48
N ILE A 226 -8.99 -11.34 -15.69
CA ILE A 226 -8.70 -10.15 -16.48
C ILE A 226 -8.55 -8.96 -15.55
N GLU A 227 -7.42 -8.26 -15.67
CA GLU A 227 -7.13 -6.99 -15.03
C GLU A 227 -7.33 -5.85 -16.03
N THR A 228 -8.22 -4.91 -15.71
CA THR A 228 -8.54 -3.76 -16.56
C THR A 228 -8.09 -2.49 -15.89
N HIS A 229 -7.23 -1.74 -16.57
CA HIS A 229 -6.76 -0.42 -16.18
C HIS A 229 -7.55 0.64 -16.93
N THR A 230 -8.06 1.61 -16.21
CA THR A 230 -8.77 2.75 -16.79
C THR A 230 -8.21 4.03 -16.22
N VAL A 231 -7.80 4.93 -17.10
CA VAL A 231 -7.40 6.31 -16.77
C VAL A 231 -8.49 7.25 -17.28
N SER A 232 -9.01 8.09 -16.39
CA SER A 232 -10.08 9.03 -16.71
C SER A 232 -9.58 10.44 -16.98
N LYS A 233 -8.38 10.79 -16.53
CA LYS A 233 -7.75 12.12 -16.68
C LYS A 233 -6.28 11.98 -17.00
N PRO A 234 -5.70 12.79 -17.90
CA PRO A 234 -6.30 13.95 -18.59
C PRO A 234 -7.24 13.55 -19.74
N SER A 235 -7.15 12.33 -20.23
CA SER A 235 -8.05 11.76 -21.26
C SER A 235 -8.40 10.34 -20.88
N TYR A 236 -9.56 9.89 -21.33
CA TYR A 236 -10.00 8.53 -21.09
C TYR A 236 -9.17 7.52 -21.90
N ALA A 237 -8.63 6.54 -21.24
CA ALA A 237 -7.99 5.39 -21.87
C ALA A 237 -8.23 4.14 -21.01
N SER A 238 -8.40 2.99 -21.64
CA SER A 238 -8.60 1.72 -20.97
C SER A 238 -7.84 0.62 -21.69
N ARG A 239 -7.24 -0.28 -20.91
CA ARG A 239 -6.62 -1.50 -21.41
C ARG A 239 -6.89 -2.66 -20.47
N SER A 240 -6.91 -3.86 -21.01
CA SER A 240 -7.03 -5.08 -20.23
C SER A 240 -5.85 -6.00 -20.51
N ARG A 241 -5.48 -6.77 -19.50
CA ARG A 241 -4.51 -7.86 -19.64
C ARG A 241 -5.01 -9.10 -18.95
N GLU A 242 -4.61 -10.23 -19.45
CA GLU A 242 -4.78 -11.51 -18.78
C GLU A 242 -3.74 -11.64 -17.65
N VAL A 243 -4.22 -11.97 -16.46
CA VAL A 243 -3.39 -12.18 -15.25
C VAL A 243 -3.14 -13.65 -15.02
N LEU A 244 -4.16 -14.47 -15.25
CA LEU A 244 -4.16 -15.91 -15.03
C LEU A 244 -5.11 -16.58 -15.99
N THR A 245 -4.70 -17.71 -16.56
CA THR A 245 -5.57 -18.68 -17.25
C THR A 245 -5.42 -20.03 -16.59
N ASP A 246 -6.54 -20.66 -16.24
CA ASP A 246 -6.66 -22.04 -15.79
C ASP A 246 -7.68 -22.76 -16.65
N GLU A 247 -7.34 -23.94 -17.12
CA GLU A 247 -8.19 -24.74 -17.99
C GLU A 247 -8.14 -26.20 -17.53
N PHE A 248 -9.31 -26.85 -17.46
CA PHE A 248 -9.40 -28.24 -17.06
C PHE A 248 -10.60 -28.94 -17.73
N ASP A 249 -10.49 -30.24 -17.88
CA ASP A 249 -11.59 -31.08 -18.27
C ASP A 249 -12.36 -31.49 -17.00
N PRO A 250 -13.64 -31.12 -16.88
CA PRO A 250 -14.44 -31.44 -15.69
C PRO A 250 -14.76 -32.94 -15.65
N PRO A 251 -15.04 -33.49 -14.45
CA PRO A 251 -15.51 -34.86 -14.30
C PRO A 251 -16.83 -35.07 -15.07
N THR A 252 -17.17 -36.32 -15.34
CA THR A 252 -18.47 -36.67 -15.93
C THR A 252 -19.62 -36.46 -14.93
N TRP A 253 -20.86 -36.44 -15.40
CA TRP A 253 -22.00 -36.22 -14.48
C TRP A 253 -22.07 -37.28 -13.39
N GLU A 254 -21.69 -38.51 -13.67
CA GLU A 254 -21.69 -39.65 -12.75
C GLU A 254 -20.60 -39.54 -11.68
N GLU A 255 -19.53 -38.81 -11.98
CA GLU A 255 -18.37 -38.59 -11.06
C GLU A 255 -18.51 -37.32 -10.23
N MET A 256 -19.49 -36.46 -10.51
CA MET A 256 -19.72 -35.24 -9.78
C MET A 256 -20.52 -35.49 -8.51
N ASP A 257 -20.23 -34.72 -7.48
CA ASP A 257 -21.07 -34.66 -6.29
C ASP A 257 -22.44 -34.07 -6.62
N ILE A 258 -23.48 -34.60 -6.00
CA ILE A 258 -24.84 -34.07 -6.11
C ILE A 258 -25.12 -33.22 -4.86
N SER A 259 -25.45 -31.95 -5.08
CA SER A 259 -25.88 -31.06 -3.99
C SER A 259 -27.20 -31.54 -3.40
N THR A 260 -27.31 -31.51 -2.08
CA THR A 260 -28.53 -31.85 -1.31
C THR A 260 -29.52 -30.69 -1.20
N ASP A 261 -29.24 -29.54 -1.88
CA ASP A 261 -30.14 -28.39 -1.92
C ASP A 261 -31.47 -28.76 -2.64
N ASP A 262 -32.45 -27.86 -2.61
CA ASP A 262 -33.81 -28.05 -3.20
C ASP A 262 -33.79 -28.52 -4.68
N ARG A 263 -32.68 -28.32 -5.38
CA ARG A 263 -32.44 -28.77 -6.75
C ARG A 263 -31.20 -29.66 -6.76
N CYS A 264 -31.29 -30.85 -7.32
CA CYS A 264 -30.16 -31.79 -7.45
C CYS A 264 -29.12 -31.26 -8.45
N TRP A 265 -28.19 -30.42 -8.01
CA TRP A 265 -27.10 -29.90 -8.81
C TRP A 265 -25.92 -30.87 -8.85
N TYR A 266 -25.44 -31.16 -10.06
CA TYR A 266 -24.10 -31.74 -10.24
C TYR A 266 -23.05 -30.67 -9.93
N GLN A 267 -22.08 -30.96 -9.08
CA GLN A 267 -21.17 -29.97 -8.56
C GLN A 267 -19.71 -30.39 -8.72
N CYS A 268 -18.86 -29.47 -9.16
CA CYS A 268 -17.41 -29.57 -9.09
C CYS A 268 -16.78 -28.25 -8.62
N ALA A 269 -15.53 -28.29 -8.17
CA ALA A 269 -14.82 -27.10 -7.70
C ALA A 269 -13.39 -27.06 -8.22
N ARG A 270 -12.88 -25.84 -8.40
CA ARG A 270 -11.51 -25.57 -8.81
C ARG A 270 -10.92 -24.44 -7.97
N THR A 271 -9.63 -24.50 -7.68
CA THR A 271 -8.92 -23.43 -6.97
C THR A 271 -7.99 -22.69 -7.93
N LEU A 272 -8.19 -21.39 -8.07
CA LEU A 272 -7.33 -20.49 -8.84
C LEU A 272 -6.32 -19.86 -7.89
N HIS A 273 -5.04 -19.84 -8.28
CA HIS A 273 -3.94 -19.30 -7.48
C HIS A 273 -3.48 -17.96 -8.08
N LEU A 274 -3.73 -16.87 -7.36
CA LEU A 274 -3.34 -15.53 -7.82
C LEU A 274 -1.83 -15.33 -7.78
N PRO A 275 -1.26 -14.61 -8.77
CA PRO A 275 0.14 -14.21 -8.74
C PRO A 275 0.46 -13.36 -7.50
N LYS A 276 1.64 -13.57 -6.90
CA LYS A 276 2.14 -12.83 -5.73
C LYS A 276 2.97 -11.59 -6.08
N SER A 277 3.26 -11.38 -7.35
CA SER A 277 4.06 -10.25 -7.83
C SER A 277 3.18 -9.12 -8.36
N THR A 278 3.39 -7.90 -7.86
CA THR A 278 2.69 -6.70 -8.36
C THR A 278 3.00 -6.39 -9.84
N ARG A 279 4.05 -6.96 -10.41
CA ARG A 279 4.31 -6.87 -11.86
C ARG A 279 3.36 -7.75 -12.68
N GLN A 280 2.91 -8.86 -12.11
CA GLN A 280 2.01 -9.81 -12.79
C GLN A 280 0.55 -9.48 -12.56
N CYS A 281 0.20 -9.01 -11.38
CA CYS A 281 -1.15 -8.63 -10.98
C CYS A 281 -1.09 -7.45 -10.02
N LEU A 282 -1.94 -6.44 -10.17
CA LEU A 282 -2.07 -5.33 -9.24
C LEU A 282 -3.19 -5.57 -8.23
N GLN A 283 -3.19 -4.81 -7.14
CA GLN A 283 -4.39 -4.68 -6.31
C GLN A 283 -5.47 -3.87 -7.05
N SER A 284 -6.72 -4.08 -6.68
CA SER A 284 -7.83 -3.26 -7.17
C SER A 284 -7.72 -1.83 -6.64
N VAL A 285 -7.89 -0.86 -7.52
CA VAL A 285 -7.82 0.57 -7.20
C VAL A 285 -9.05 1.26 -7.75
N ALA A 286 -9.69 2.10 -6.93
CA ALA A 286 -10.84 2.90 -7.33
C ALA A 286 -10.59 4.36 -6.96
N THR A 287 -10.17 5.18 -7.93
CA THR A 287 -10.02 6.62 -7.78
C THR A 287 -10.71 7.34 -8.95
N THR A 288 -10.82 8.66 -8.86
CA THR A 288 -11.40 9.47 -9.95
C THR A 288 -10.47 9.61 -11.16
N VAL A 289 -9.20 9.25 -11.03
CA VAL A 289 -8.17 9.39 -12.08
C VAL A 289 -7.79 8.05 -12.65
N LEU A 290 -7.52 7.08 -11.78
CA LEU A 290 -7.02 5.77 -12.12
C LEU A 290 -7.88 4.69 -11.46
N GLN A 291 -8.29 3.68 -12.24
CA GLN A 291 -9.01 2.52 -11.76
C GLN A 291 -8.31 1.25 -12.23
N VAL A 292 -8.17 0.28 -11.33
CA VAL A 292 -7.73 -1.08 -11.62
C VAL A 292 -8.83 -2.02 -11.15
N ARG A 293 -9.47 -2.71 -12.08
CA ARG A 293 -10.58 -3.63 -11.83
C ARG A 293 -10.21 -5.03 -12.27
N HIS A 294 -10.79 -6.01 -11.59
CA HIS A 294 -10.58 -7.42 -11.90
C HIS A 294 -11.90 -8.12 -12.12
N SER A 295 -11.92 -9.05 -13.05
CA SER A 295 -13.03 -9.96 -13.30
C SER A 295 -12.51 -11.35 -13.63
N ILE A 296 -13.25 -12.36 -13.24
CA ILE A 296 -13.00 -13.73 -13.66
C ILE A 296 -13.99 -14.04 -14.78
N HIS A 297 -13.48 -14.43 -15.94
CA HIS A 297 -14.27 -14.85 -17.08
C HIS A 297 -14.19 -16.36 -17.17
N TYR A 298 -15.34 -17.00 -17.27
CA TYR A 298 -15.47 -18.44 -17.42
C TYR A 298 -16.02 -18.77 -18.79
N LEU A 299 -15.40 -19.73 -19.47
CA LEU A 299 -15.88 -20.33 -20.71
C LEU A 299 -16.13 -21.81 -20.44
N ILE A 300 -17.40 -22.18 -20.39
CA ILE A 300 -17.84 -23.55 -20.17
C ILE A 300 -18.23 -24.16 -21.53
N THR A 301 -17.47 -25.13 -21.99
CA THR A 301 -17.66 -25.79 -23.27
C THR A 301 -18.47 -27.07 -23.07
N LEU A 302 -19.54 -27.20 -23.84
CA LEU A 302 -20.49 -28.30 -23.83
C LEU A 302 -20.35 -29.08 -25.12
N LEU A 303 -20.42 -30.42 -25.05
CA LEU A 303 -20.55 -31.32 -26.19
C LEU A 303 -22.01 -31.76 -26.30
N ASN A 304 -22.67 -31.33 -27.36
CA ASN A 304 -24.05 -31.69 -27.63
C ASN A 304 -24.17 -33.16 -28.14
N PRO A 305 -25.36 -33.77 -28.07
CA PRO A 305 -25.59 -35.13 -28.56
C PRO A 305 -25.29 -35.34 -30.05
N ASP A 306 -25.41 -34.26 -30.83
CA ASP A 306 -25.09 -34.24 -32.29
C ASP A 306 -23.60 -34.10 -32.60
N GLY A 307 -22.74 -34.04 -31.55
CA GLY A 307 -21.29 -33.87 -31.67
C GLY A 307 -20.82 -32.42 -31.80
N HIS A 308 -21.72 -31.44 -31.92
CA HIS A 308 -21.34 -30.04 -31.98
C HIS A 308 -20.96 -29.48 -30.59
N LEU A 309 -20.01 -28.52 -30.59
CA LEU A 309 -19.63 -27.81 -29.39
C LEU A 309 -20.47 -26.54 -29.22
N SER A 310 -20.88 -26.29 -27.99
CA SER A 310 -21.52 -25.06 -27.56
C SER A 310 -20.76 -24.48 -26.39
N SER A 311 -20.87 -23.19 -26.10
CA SER A 311 -20.19 -22.59 -24.96
C SER A 311 -21.06 -21.59 -24.22
N VAL A 312 -20.95 -21.61 -22.92
CA VAL A 312 -21.52 -20.61 -21.99
C VAL A 312 -20.40 -19.69 -21.50
N ARG A 313 -20.67 -18.39 -21.44
CA ARG A 313 -19.75 -17.40 -20.92
C ARG A 313 -20.33 -16.77 -19.66
N VAL A 314 -19.53 -16.72 -18.61
CA VAL A 314 -19.91 -16.13 -17.32
C VAL A 314 -18.80 -15.17 -16.91
N SER A 315 -19.16 -14.08 -16.22
CA SER A 315 -18.20 -13.15 -15.66
C SER A 315 -18.57 -12.79 -14.23
N LEU A 316 -17.61 -12.85 -13.33
CA LEU A 316 -17.75 -12.45 -11.92
C LEU A 316 -16.73 -11.34 -11.61
N PRO A 317 -17.16 -10.18 -11.10
CA PRO A 317 -16.23 -9.17 -10.63
C PRO A 317 -15.59 -9.59 -9.31
N ILE A 318 -14.30 -9.28 -9.16
CA ILE A 318 -13.55 -9.48 -7.92
C ILE A 318 -12.77 -8.22 -7.53
N VAL A 319 -12.50 -8.08 -6.24
CA VAL A 319 -11.71 -6.98 -5.67
C VAL A 319 -10.49 -7.58 -4.98
N LEU A 320 -9.30 -7.25 -5.47
CA LEU A 320 -8.03 -7.69 -4.88
C LEU A 320 -7.54 -6.65 -3.89
N ILE A 321 -7.33 -7.04 -2.64
CA ILE A 321 -6.89 -6.15 -1.57
C ILE A 321 -5.62 -6.67 -0.89
N PHE A 322 -4.76 -5.75 -0.43
CA PHE A 322 -3.70 -6.14 0.50
C PHE A 322 -4.30 -6.38 1.88
N ASP A 323 -4.19 -7.62 2.36
CA ASP A 323 -4.61 -7.96 3.71
C ASP A 323 -3.49 -7.72 4.70
N SER A 324 -3.73 -6.90 5.72
CA SER A 324 -2.75 -6.62 6.77
C SER A 324 -2.37 -7.86 7.59
N SER A 325 -3.29 -8.82 7.74
CA SER A 325 -3.03 -10.09 8.45
C SER A 325 -2.19 -11.06 7.62
N ALA A 326 -2.48 -11.18 6.31
CA ALA A 326 -1.73 -12.02 5.39
C ALA A 326 -0.35 -11.45 5.06
N THR A 327 -0.23 -10.12 4.97
CA THR A 327 1.04 -9.44 4.67
C THR A 327 2.06 -9.61 5.80
N ALA A 328 1.62 -9.60 7.06
CA ALA A 328 2.49 -9.86 8.20
C ALA A 328 3.05 -11.30 8.22
N SER A 329 2.30 -12.26 7.68
CA SER A 329 2.77 -13.65 7.54
C SER A 329 3.72 -13.81 6.35
N LEU A 330 3.50 -13.10 5.25
CA LEU A 330 4.38 -13.12 4.08
C LEU A 330 5.69 -12.35 4.31
N GLN A 331 5.66 -11.26 5.08
CA GLN A 331 6.88 -10.57 5.51
C GLN A 331 7.74 -11.43 6.42
N ARG A 332 7.15 -12.16 7.38
CA ARG A 332 7.90 -13.12 8.20
C ARG A 332 8.52 -14.25 7.37
N LEU A 333 7.84 -14.71 6.30
CA LEU A 333 8.38 -15.73 5.39
C LEU A 333 9.47 -15.19 4.46
N SER A 334 9.41 -13.91 4.05
CA SER A 334 10.48 -13.28 3.27
C SER A 334 11.70 -12.97 4.15
N ASP A 335 11.48 -12.59 5.41
CA ASP A 335 12.54 -12.33 6.37
C ASP A 335 13.25 -13.63 6.81
N THR A 336 12.53 -14.77 6.81
CA THR A 336 13.14 -16.10 7.06
C THR A 336 13.80 -16.71 5.83
N ALA A 337 13.39 -16.33 4.61
CA ALA A 337 14.03 -16.80 3.37
C ALA A 337 15.25 -15.96 2.94
N ALA A 338 15.43 -14.77 3.53
CA ALA A 338 16.59 -13.90 3.35
C ALA A 338 17.69 -14.14 4.42
N GLY A 339 17.55 -15.20 5.21
CA GLY A 339 18.53 -15.61 6.21
C GLY A 339 19.55 -16.57 5.61
N ASP A 340 20.46 -16.09 4.78
CA ASP A 340 21.79 -16.62 4.75
C ASP A 340 22.80 -15.56 4.27
N GLU A 341 23.83 -15.46 5.09
CA GLU A 341 25.14 -14.86 4.91
C GLU A 341 25.28 -13.34 4.85
N GLY A 342 25.80 -12.80 5.94
CA GLY A 342 26.74 -11.68 5.93
C GLY A 342 26.18 -10.32 6.30
N GLU A 343 26.54 -9.84 7.49
CA GLU A 343 26.56 -8.45 7.92
C GLU A 343 25.27 -7.85 8.51
N ASN A 344 24.73 -8.51 9.53
CA ASN A 344 23.99 -7.83 10.60
C ASN A 344 24.61 -8.14 11.97
N ALA A 345 25.91 -7.98 12.09
CA ALA A 345 26.53 -7.81 13.38
C ALA A 345 26.11 -6.46 13.92
N LEU A 346 25.39 -6.42 15.05
CA LEU A 346 25.15 -5.20 15.81
C LEU A 346 26.50 -4.49 16.00
N PRO A 347 26.57 -3.15 15.80
CA PRO A 347 27.81 -2.41 16.04
C PRO A 347 28.32 -2.72 17.44
N HIS A 348 29.60 -3.03 17.54
CA HIS A 348 30.22 -3.30 18.84
C HIS A 348 30.08 -2.03 19.71
N TYR A 349 29.56 -2.21 20.93
CA TYR A 349 29.32 -1.17 21.94
C TYR A 349 30.55 -0.31 22.32
N ARG A 350 31.70 -0.55 21.70
CA ARG A 350 32.95 0.21 21.88
C ARG A 350 33.07 1.47 21.01
N ASP A 351 32.19 1.66 20.03
CA ASP A 351 32.30 2.78 19.07
C ASP A 351 31.55 4.05 19.51
N HIS A 352 30.90 4.03 20.69
CA HIS A 352 30.16 5.17 21.25
C HIS A 352 31.03 6.36 21.67
N VAL A 353 32.34 6.22 21.68
CA VAL A 353 33.25 7.28 22.16
C VAL A 353 33.18 8.52 21.23
N HIS A 354 32.61 8.38 20.04
CA HIS A 354 32.50 9.45 19.03
C HIS A 354 31.07 9.96 18.79
N ASP A 355 30.07 9.41 19.48
CA ASP A 355 28.70 9.84 19.31
C ASP A 355 28.46 11.20 19.98
N ALA A 356 28.06 12.20 19.20
CA ALA A 356 27.68 13.51 19.72
C ALA A 356 26.41 13.41 20.56
N LYS A 357 26.38 14.00 21.75
CA LYS A 357 25.17 14.03 22.58
C LYS A 357 24.06 14.83 21.91
N LEU A 358 22.87 14.23 21.79
CA LEU A 358 21.66 14.92 21.36
C LEU A 358 21.25 15.98 22.38
N VAL A 359 21.00 17.20 21.92
CA VAL A 359 20.49 18.29 22.76
C VAL A 359 18.99 18.41 22.48
N GLU A 360 18.20 18.10 23.50
CA GLU A 360 16.75 18.32 23.50
C GLU A 360 16.46 19.81 23.65
N ILE A 361 15.86 20.45 22.64
CA ILE A 361 15.40 21.84 22.76
C ILE A 361 13.95 21.83 23.25
N CYS A 362 13.78 21.96 24.57
CA CYS A 362 12.48 22.32 25.14
C CYS A 362 12.23 23.82 24.92
N PRO A 363 11.09 24.28 24.38
CA PRO A 363 10.77 25.69 24.30
C PRO A 363 10.29 26.20 25.66
N GLY A 364 11.11 26.99 26.33
CA GLY A 364 10.74 27.89 27.45
C GLY A 364 11.20 27.50 28.82
N ASP A 365 12.39 27.93 29.21
CA ASP A 365 12.60 28.70 30.43
C ASP A 365 14.03 29.31 30.48
N PRO A 366 14.22 30.63 30.69
CA PRO A 366 15.53 31.20 30.84
C PRO A 366 15.81 31.32 32.33
N SER A 367 16.51 30.38 32.93
CA SER A 367 17.39 30.56 34.08
C SER A 367 17.69 29.22 34.77
N THR A 368 18.91 28.72 34.58
CA THR A 368 19.78 28.32 35.69
C THR A 368 21.08 27.70 35.14
N HIS A 369 22.16 28.44 35.32
CA HIS A 369 23.52 27.90 35.25
C HIS A 369 23.73 26.95 36.44
N VAL A 370 24.01 25.68 36.19
CA VAL A 370 24.66 24.81 37.17
C VAL A 370 25.76 24.02 36.42
N GLY A 371 26.98 24.17 36.91
CA GLY A 371 28.18 23.54 36.42
C GLY A 371 28.21 22.02 36.69
N PRO A 372 29.19 21.28 36.13
CA PRO A 372 29.21 19.82 36.13
C PRO A 372 29.58 19.29 37.52
N SER A 373 28.71 18.49 38.14
CA SER A 373 29.05 17.64 39.28
C SER A 373 29.31 16.20 38.80
N SER A 374 30.49 15.75 39.16
CA SER A 374 30.97 14.38 39.01
C SER A 374 30.21 13.42 39.94
N SER A 375 29.77 12.31 39.44
CA SER A 375 29.45 11.00 40.02
C SER A 375 28.07 10.48 39.65
N ASP A 376 27.99 9.71 38.61
CA ASP A 376 26.86 8.83 38.43
C ASP A 376 27.36 7.40 38.19
N LYS A 377 27.30 6.61 39.26
CA LYS A 377 27.23 5.16 39.17
C LYS A 377 25.81 4.77 38.77
N PRO A 378 25.63 3.80 37.86
CA PRO A 378 24.30 3.30 37.51
C PRO A 378 23.67 2.62 38.75
N PRO A 379 22.32 2.70 38.89
CA PRO A 379 21.63 2.06 40.01
C PRO A 379 21.72 0.53 39.94
N ASP A 380 22.03 -0.09 41.09
CA ASP A 380 22.00 -1.54 41.27
C ASP A 380 20.55 -2.05 41.21
N TYR A 381 20.22 -2.85 40.22
CA TYR A 381 18.96 -3.58 40.18
C TYR A 381 19.07 -4.86 40.99
N THR A 382 18.54 -4.83 42.22
CA THR A 382 18.25 -6.03 42.99
C THR A 382 16.85 -6.53 42.62
N PHE A 383 16.77 -7.72 41.99
CA PHE A 383 15.53 -8.45 41.82
C PHE A 383 15.03 -8.94 43.17
N SER A 384 13.92 -8.40 43.69
CA SER A 384 13.14 -9.02 44.75
C SER A 384 11.98 -9.82 44.11
N HIS A 385 12.05 -11.13 44.23
CA HIS A 385 10.90 -12.02 44.06
C HIS A 385 9.94 -11.79 45.23
N ASP A 386 8.74 -11.25 44.95
CA ASP A 386 7.56 -11.51 45.75
C ASP A 386 6.38 -11.77 44.84
N ALA A 387 5.97 -13.04 44.91
CA ALA A 387 4.77 -13.51 44.24
C ALA A 387 3.59 -13.36 45.21
N SER A 388 2.65 -12.47 44.90
CA SER A 388 1.26 -12.62 45.32
C SER A 388 0.35 -11.56 44.72
N GLU A 389 -0.80 -12.04 44.23
CA GLU A 389 -2.06 -11.34 43.94
C GLU A 389 -2.24 -10.71 42.56
N ILE A 390 -2.77 -11.56 41.70
CA ILE A 390 -3.54 -11.15 40.50
C ILE A 390 -5.01 -10.98 40.94
N PRO A 391 -5.67 -9.83 40.76
CA PRO A 391 -7.11 -9.71 40.96
C PRO A 391 -7.85 -10.31 39.78
N SER A 392 -8.79 -11.23 40.06
CA SER A 392 -9.74 -11.80 39.11
C SER A 392 -10.77 -10.75 38.68
N TYR A 393 -10.88 -10.53 37.39
CA TYR A 393 -11.92 -9.71 36.75
C TYR A 393 -13.10 -10.61 36.36
N TRP A 394 -14.02 -10.89 37.30
CA TRP A 394 -15.41 -11.33 37.07
C TRP A 394 -16.23 -10.85 38.24
N ASP A 395 -16.98 -9.78 38.02
CA ASP A 395 -18.28 -9.46 38.62
C ASP A 395 -18.65 -8.02 38.33
N ILE A 396 -19.46 -7.76 37.28
CA ILE A 396 -20.49 -6.72 37.30
C ILE A 396 -21.61 -7.17 36.35
N THR A 397 -22.77 -7.42 36.94
CA THR A 397 -24.10 -7.61 36.38
C THR A 397 -24.49 -6.58 35.33
#